data_1a2aba87752abe0542fc8dbbffad8f1a
#
_entry.id   1a2aba87752abe0542fc8dbbffad8f1a
#
_cell.length_a   1.000
_cell.length_b   1.000
_cell.length_c   1.000
_cell.angle_alpha   90.00
_cell.angle_beta   90.00
_cell.angle_gamma   90.00
#
_symmetry.space_group_name_H-M   'P 1'
#
loop_
_entity.id
_entity.type
_entity.pdbx_description
1 polymer ?
#
loop_
_entity_poly.entity_id
_entity_poly.type
_entity_poly.pdbx_seq_one_letter_code
_entity_poly.pdbx_strand_id
1 'polypeptide(L)'
;MIRRIEKLFAIVLMAMFVVSCSTTKLSKKSDSIEGLSESEYWESILSNQTEMVYEALTAKMTLELDAAGKNTKVNGTMRIKKGEVIQLSIAPLLGIEVARAEIYPDGILVIDRMGKRFVRVSFEQLQELTNAQLDFYTLQALFLNEIFLPGKKELTSRDFKAFEMEQVGREVRLDVRKTKGFAYSFLTEVPDALLKESSVGVKGMSYGLIWKYDNFRPFGQKPFPNFMKLSLQGAKKPMNASFSLSRLSTNSNWETRTKVSDRYEQVKLEDLIKRLLEK
;
A
#
# COMPACT_ATOMS: atom_id res chain seq x y z
N MET A 1 -38.72 10.84 -13.53
CA MET A 1 -38.22 9.52 -13.98
C MET A 1 -37.08 9.01 -13.10
N ILE A 2 -36.19 9.83 -12.63
CA ILE A 2 -35.02 9.48 -11.76
C ILE A 2 -35.46 8.90 -10.40
N ARG A 3 -36.47 9.44 -9.72
CA ARG A 3 -36.97 8.94 -8.43
C ARG A 3 -37.60 7.52 -8.45
N ARG A 4 -37.99 7.00 -9.60
CA ARG A 4 -38.49 5.62 -9.74
C ARG A 4 -37.37 4.60 -9.87
N ILE A 5 -36.23 4.98 -10.45
CA ILE A 5 -35.05 4.12 -10.60
C ILE A 5 -34.35 3.93 -9.25
N GLU A 6 -34.30 4.98 -8.41
CA GLU A 6 -33.76 4.88 -7.05
C GLU A 6 -34.57 3.95 -6.14
N LYS A 7 -35.91 3.94 -6.28
CA LYS A 7 -36.74 3.02 -5.51
C LYS A 7 -36.65 1.57 -5.98
N LEU A 8 -36.47 1.33 -7.28
CA LEU A 8 -36.25 -0.02 -7.82
C LEU A 8 -34.89 -0.55 -7.39
N PHE A 9 -33.85 0.30 -7.34
CA PHE A 9 -32.52 -0.07 -6.89
C PHE A 9 -32.49 -0.40 -5.38
N ALA A 10 -33.25 0.35 -4.56
CA ALA A 10 -33.41 0.08 -3.13
C ALA A 10 -34.10 -1.25 -2.84
N ILE A 11 -35.09 -1.62 -3.65
CA ILE A 11 -35.85 -2.89 -3.50
C ILE A 11 -35.01 -4.08 -3.93
N VAL A 12 -34.18 -3.96 -4.97
CA VAL A 12 -33.27 -5.01 -5.41
C VAL A 12 -32.14 -5.20 -4.39
N LEU A 13 -31.64 -4.12 -3.77
CA LEU A 13 -30.64 -4.18 -2.71
C LEU A 13 -31.20 -4.83 -1.43
N MET A 14 -32.48 -4.62 -1.11
CA MET A 14 -33.13 -5.19 0.07
C MET A 14 -33.44 -6.68 -0.09
N ALA A 15 -33.61 -7.17 -1.32
CA ALA A 15 -33.87 -8.59 -1.61
C ALA A 15 -32.59 -9.46 -1.54
N MET A 16 -31.40 -8.87 -1.60
CA MET A 16 -30.11 -9.59 -1.46
C MET A 16 -29.65 -9.79 0.00
N PHE A 17 -30.36 -9.21 0.98
CA PHE A 17 -30.03 -9.38 2.40
C PHE A 17 -30.63 -10.61 3.07
N VAL A 18 -31.38 -11.47 2.38
CA VAL A 18 -32.07 -12.61 3.01
C VAL A 18 -31.44 -13.97 2.75
N VAL A 19 -30.27 -14.06 2.11
CA VAL A 19 -29.59 -15.35 1.94
C VAL A 19 -28.09 -15.19 2.24
N SER A 20 -27.75 -15.12 3.50
CA SER A 20 -26.46 -15.64 4.00
C SER A 20 -26.44 -15.68 5.53
N CYS A 21 -27.24 -16.54 6.13
CA CYS A 21 -26.87 -17.15 7.41
C CYS A 21 -26.01 -18.37 7.12
N SER A 22 -24.73 -18.16 6.73
CA SER A 22 -23.71 -19.15 7.05
C SER A 22 -23.37 -18.94 8.52
N THR A 23 -23.87 -19.79 9.39
CA THR A 23 -23.35 -19.99 10.74
C THR A 23 -21.88 -20.39 10.62
N THR A 24 -21.02 -19.39 10.56
CA THR A 24 -19.60 -19.58 10.85
C THR A 24 -19.57 -20.02 12.29
N LYS A 25 -19.31 -21.33 12.54
CA LYS A 25 -18.97 -21.82 13.86
C LYS A 25 -17.90 -20.88 14.37
N LEU A 26 -18.16 -20.19 15.51
CA LEU A 26 -17.11 -19.52 16.26
C LEU A 26 -16.05 -20.58 16.53
N SER A 27 -14.97 -20.55 15.78
CA SER A 27 -13.78 -21.30 16.08
C SER A 27 -13.40 -20.88 17.48
N LYS A 28 -13.26 -21.84 18.41
CA LYS A 28 -12.63 -21.57 19.69
C LYS A 28 -11.32 -20.87 19.38
N LYS A 29 -11.14 -19.64 19.88
CA LYS A 29 -9.91 -18.87 19.75
C LYS A 29 -8.79 -19.80 20.23
N SER A 30 -7.99 -20.29 19.31
CA SER A 30 -6.81 -21.08 19.65
C SER A 30 -5.80 -20.06 20.17
N ASP A 31 -5.35 -20.21 21.40
CA ASP A 31 -4.29 -19.36 21.98
C ASP A 31 -2.91 -19.65 21.35
N SER A 32 -2.87 -20.50 20.30
CA SER A 32 -1.64 -20.88 19.60
C SER A 32 -1.80 -20.78 18.07
N ILE A 33 -0.76 -20.28 17.42
CA ILE A 33 -0.61 -20.16 15.97
C ILE A 33 0.46 -21.18 15.54
N GLU A 34 0.09 -22.24 14.83
CA GLU A 34 0.99 -23.37 14.49
C GLU A 34 1.73 -23.95 15.73
N GLY A 35 1.09 -23.94 16.91
CA GLY A 35 1.70 -24.39 18.16
C GLY A 35 2.56 -23.34 18.86
N LEU A 36 2.73 -22.16 18.30
CA LEU A 36 3.42 -21.01 18.89
C LEU A 36 2.43 -20.12 19.65
N SER A 37 2.88 -19.45 20.68
CA SER A 37 2.13 -18.33 21.28
C SER A 37 2.07 -17.13 20.33
N GLU A 38 1.11 -16.21 20.54
CA GLU A 38 1.01 -14.97 19.77
C GLU A 38 2.34 -14.17 19.79
N SER A 39 3.05 -14.18 20.92
CA SER A 39 4.34 -13.49 21.03
C SER A 39 5.46 -14.17 20.27
N GLU A 40 5.52 -15.49 20.22
CA GLU A 40 6.53 -16.22 19.43
C GLU A 40 6.26 -16.09 17.93
N TYR A 41 5.00 -16.14 17.53
CA TYR A 41 4.64 -15.87 16.14
C TYR A 41 4.96 -14.43 15.73
N TRP A 42 4.76 -13.47 16.64
CA TRP A 42 5.15 -12.06 16.42
C TRP A 42 6.65 -11.90 16.21
N GLU A 43 7.49 -12.62 16.94
CA GLU A 43 8.95 -12.60 16.72
C GLU A 43 9.30 -13.12 15.31
N SER A 44 8.59 -14.12 14.80
CA SER A 44 8.77 -14.58 13.42
C SER A 44 8.42 -13.49 12.40
N ILE A 45 7.34 -12.72 12.63
CA ILE A 45 6.99 -11.55 11.81
C ILE A 45 8.09 -10.49 11.88
N LEU A 46 8.52 -10.11 13.07
CA LEU A 46 9.57 -9.09 13.26
C LEU A 46 10.88 -9.53 12.59
N SER A 47 11.25 -10.78 12.72
CA SER A 47 12.42 -11.36 12.08
C SER A 47 12.36 -11.18 10.54
N ASN A 48 11.18 -11.31 9.93
CA ASN A 48 11.01 -11.05 8.51
C ASN A 48 11.18 -9.57 8.14
N GLN A 49 10.90 -8.64 9.06
CA GLN A 49 10.94 -7.19 8.82
C GLN A 49 12.29 -6.57 9.20
N THR A 50 12.83 -6.92 10.36
CA THR A 50 14.04 -6.28 10.92
C THR A 50 15.32 -6.72 10.24
N GLU A 51 15.35 -7.90 9.64
CA GLU A 51 16.52 -8.35 8.87
C GLU A 51 16.58 -7.78 7.45
N MET A 52 15.65 -6.92 7.05
CA MET A 52 15.88 -5.98 5.97
C MET A 52 16.90 -4.93 6.41
N VAL A 53 18.13 -5.39 6.64
CA VAL A 53 19.31 -4.62 7.05
C VAL A 53 19.76 -3.65 5.94
N TYR A 54 18.88 -3.34 4.99
CA TYR A 54 19.23 -2.48 3.89
C TYR A 54 18.84 -1.05 4.21
N GLU A 55 19.84 -0.19 4.22
CA GLU A 55 19.63 1.26 4.22
C GLU A 55 18.81 1.68 3.00
N ALA A 56 18.98 0.98 1.88
CA ALA A 56 18.29 1.28 0.62
C ALA A 56 17.86 0.03 -0.15
N LEU A 57 16.77 0.15 -0.91
CA LEU A 57 16.28 -0.80 -1.90
C LEU A 57 16.21 -0.09 -3.26
N THR A 58 16.76 -0.70 -4.29
CA THR A 58 16.60 -0.27 -5.68
C THR A 58 16.12 -1.45 -6.53
N ALA A 59 15.12 -1.23 -7.37
CA ALA A 59 14.58 -2.25 -8.28
C ALA A 59 14.22 -1.65 -9.64
N LYS A 60 14.34 -2.42 -10.71
CA LYS A 60 13.62 -2.15 -11.94
C LYS A 60 12.14 -2.48 -11.72
N MET A 61 11.28 -1.60 -12.21
CA MET A 61 9.84 -1.64 -11.97
C MET A 61 9.09 -1.60 -13.29
N THR A 62 8.09 -2.48 -13.43
CA THR A 62 7.01 -2.30 -14.39
C THR A 62 5.77 -1.93 -13.59
N LEU A 63 5.19 -0.77 -13.87
CA LEU A 63 3.97 -0.27 -13.27
C LEU A 63 2.82 -0.45 -14.27
N GLU A 64 1.77 -1.14 -13.85
CA GLU A 64 0.51 -1.24 -14.58
C GLU A 64 -0.58 -0.52 -13.79
N LEU A 65 -1.22 0.45 -14.40
CA LEU A 65 -2.33 1.21 -13.84
C LEU A 65 -3.60 0.82 -14.59
N ASP A 66 -4.60 0.32 -13.86
CA ASP A 66 -5.95 0.09 -14.35
C ASP A 66 -6.88 1.08 -13.65
N ALA A 67 -7.28 2.11 -14.36
CA ALA A 67 -8.12 3.17 -13.84
C ALA A 67 -9.22 3.51 -14.84
N ALA A 68 -10.48 3.46 -14.40
CA ALA A 68 -11.64 3.86 -15.19
C ALA A 68 -11.79 3.12 -16.54
N GLY A 69 -11.29 1.86 -16.63
CA GLY A 69 -11.33 1.04 -17.84
C GLY A 69 -10.17 1.29 -18.82
N LYS A 70 -9.20 2.14 -18.42
CA LYS A 70 -7.95 2.31 -19.15
C LYS A 70 -6.83 1.54 -18.45
N ASN A 71 -6.10 0.74 -19.20
CA ASN A 71 -4.90 0.07 -18.72
C ASN A 71 -3.67 0.76 -19.30
N THR A 72 -2.77 1.19 -18.43
CA THR A 72 -1.50 1.82 -18.82
C THR A 72 -0.35 1.05 -18.20
N LYS A 73 0.59 0.62 -19.03
CA LYS A 73 1.79 -0.11 -18.62
C LYS A 73 3.03 0.70 -18.94
N VAL A 74 3.86 0.94 -17.93
CA VAL A 74 5.09 1.72 -18.06
C VAL A 74 6.24 1.08 -17.30
N ASN A 75 7.44 1.26 -17.81
CA ASN A 75 8.67 0.82 -17.15
C ASN A 75 9.30 1.96 -16.35
N GLY A 76 10.06 1.58 -15.32
CA GLY A 76 10.72 2.56 -14.48
C GLY A 76 11.68 1.95 -13.47
N THR A 77 11.93 2.70 -12.43
CA THR A 77 12.78 2.29 -11.31
C THR A 77 12.11 2.71 -10.01
N MET A 78 12.06 1.79 -9.07
CA MET A 78 11.70 2.07 -7.67
C MET A 78 12.98 2.13 -6.85
N ARG A 79 13.09 3.15 -6.00
CA ARG A 79 14.18 3.31 -5.04
C ARG A 79 13.60 3.74 -3.71
N ILE A 80 14.07 3.12 -2.65
CA ILE A 80 13.66 3.46 -1.28
C ILE A 80 14.90 3.62 -0.46
N LYS A 81 15.05 4.76 0.22
CA LYS A 81 16.02 4.94 1.30
C LYS A 81 15.24 5.05 2.59
N LYS A 82 15.46 4.09 3.50
CA LYS A 82 14.66 3.92 4.71
C LYS A 82 14.71 5.18 5.58
N GLY A 83 13.53 5.70 5.93
CA GLY A 83 13.39 6.93 6.71
C GLY A 83 13.61 8.25 5.95
N GLU A 84 14.04 8.21 4.66
CA GLU A 84 14.36 9.40 3.88
C GLU A 84 13.42 9.62 2.69
N VAL A 85 13.27 8.62 1.81
CA VAL A 85 12.52 8.80 0.57
C VAL A 85 12.07 7.47 -0.07
N ILE A 86 10.89 7.50 -0.70
CA ILE A 86 10.45 6.53 -1.69
C ILE A 86 10.42 7.26 -3.04
N GLN A 87 11.18 6.78 -4.03
CA GLN A 87 11.29 7.40 -5.35
C GLN A 87 10.81 6.41 -6.42
N LEU A 88 9.83 6.83 -7.21
CA LEU A 88 9.30 6.09 -8.36
C LEU A 88 9.58 6.91 -9.62
N SER A 89 10.50 6.43 -10.46
CA SER A 89 10.86 7.06 -11.74
C SER A 89 10.22 6.29 -12.88
N ILE A 90 9.55 6.95 -13.78
CA ILE A 90 8.93 6.39 -14.99
C ILE A 90 9.80 6.73 -16.20
N ALA A 91 10.33 5.71 -16.87
CA ALA A 91 11.21 5.83 -18.02
C ALA A 91 10.84 4.77 -19.10
N PRO A 92 9.79 5.00 -19.91
CA PRO A 92 9.22 4.00 -20.81
C PRO A 92 10.14 3.61 -21.96
N LEU A 93 10.94 4.55 -22.48
CA LEU A 93 11.78 4.36 -23.66
C LEU A 93 13.21 4.82 -23.40
N LEU A 94 14.18 4.03 -23.82
CA LEU A 94 15.62 4.34 -23.81
C LEU A 94 16.17 4.89 -22.47
N GLY A 95 15.47 4.61 -21.36
CA GLY A 95 15.88 5.09 -20.04
C GLY A 95 15.64 6.60 -19.80
N ILE A 96 14.94 7.28 -20.70
CA ILE A 96 14.60 8.71 -20.54
C ILE A 96 13.45 8.81 -19.54
N GLU A 97 13.70 9.48 -18.40
CA GLU A 97 12.70 9.70 -17.37
C GLU A 97 11.69 10.76 -17.83
N VAL A 98 10.42 10.36 -17.86
CA VAL A 98 9.29 11.23 -18.26
C VAL A 98 8.49 11.73 -17.08
N ALA A 99 8.49 11.01 -15.96
CA ALA A 99 7.84 11.40 -14.72
C ALA A 99 8.57 10.81 -13.51
N ARG A 100 8.43 11.47 -12.36
CA ARG A 100 8.97 11.02 -11.09
C ARG A 100 8.03 11.37 -9.95
N ALA A 101 7.82 10.45 -9.04
CA ALA A 101 7.20 10.70 -7.74
C ALA A 101 8.24 10.46 -6.64
N GLU A 102 8.34 11.38 -5.70
CA GLU A 102 9.17 11.28 -4.51
C GLU A 102 8.30 11.53 -3.29
N ILE A 103 8.32 10.58 -2.36
CA ILE A 103 7.57 10.64 -1.10
C ILE A 103 8.59 10.79 0.01
N TYR A 104 8.48 11.84 0.80
CA TYR A 104 9.36 12.20 1.91
C TYR A 104 8.58 12.21 3.23
N PRO A 105 9.24 12.26 4.39
CA PRO A 105 8.53 12.46 5.65
C PRO A 105 7.70 13.74 5.72
N ASP A 106 8.09 14.79 4.98
CA ASP A 106 7.44 16.11 4.94
C ASP A 106 6.41 16.29 3.80
N GLY A 107 6.25 15.28 2.90
CA GLY A 107 5.26 15.37 1.83
C GLY A 107 5.66 14.64 0.55
N ILE A 108 4.96 14.97 -0.53
CA ILE A 108 5.10 14.32 -1.84
C ILE A 108 5.47 15.36 -2.88
N LEU A 109 6.42 15.02 -3.74
CA LEU A 109 6.79 15.74 -4.94
C LEU A 109 6.50 14.86 -6.16
N VAL A 110 5.69 15.34 -7.10
CA VAL A 110 5.46 14.68 -8.39
C VAL A 110 5.94 15.60 -9.51
N ILE A 111 6.75 15.09 -10.42
CA ILE A 111 7.35 15.83 -11.53
C ILE A 111 6.89 15.22 -12.85
N ASP A 112 6.24 16.02 -13.70
CA ASP A 112 6.01 15.75 -15.12
C ASP A 112 7.12 16.42 -15.92
N ARG A 113 8.09 15.63 -16.38
CA ARG A 113 9.24 16.18 -17.11
C ARG A 113 8.88 16.59 -18.53
N MET A 114 7.91 15.93 -19.14
CA MET A 114 7.46 16.26 -20.49
C MET A 114 6.68 17.57 -20.50
N GLY A 115 5.77 17.74 -19.56
CA GLY A 115 4.98 18.97 -19.40
C GLY A 115 5.72 20.10 -18.67
N LYS A 116 6.94 19.85 -18.17
CA LYS A 116 7.71 20.78 -17.32
C LYS A 116 6.87 21.34 -16.17
N ARG A 117 6.23 20.43 -15.43
CA ARG A 117 5.35 20.77 -14.31
C ARG A 117 5.70 19.92 -13.09
N PHE A 118 5.34 20.45 -11.93
CA PHE A 118 5.44 19.67 -10.71
C PHE A 118 4.31 20.00 -9.73
N VAL A 119 4.04 19.04 -8.85
CA VAL A 119 3.18 19.20 -7.68
C VAL A 119 4.02 18.97 -6.45
N ARG A 120 3.88 19.82 -5.46
CA ARG A 120 4.39 19.59 -4.11
C ARG A 120 3.23 19.71 -3.14
N VAL A 121 3.01 18.70 -2.33
CA VAL A 121 1.89 18.62 -1.39
C VAL A 121 2.35 17.99 -0.09
N SER A 122 1.94 18.54 1.06
CA SER A 122 2.20 17.94 2.36
C SER A 122 1.21 16.81 2.67
N PHE A 123 1.50 15.99 3.68
CA PHE A 123 0.56 14.96 4.13
C PHE A 123 -0.69 15.57 4.76
N GLU A 124 -0.60 16.74 5.41
CA GLU A 124 -1.76 17.46 5.93
C GLU A 124 -2.70 17.88 4.81
N GLN A 125 -2.16 18.47 3.73
CA GLN A 125 -2.95 18.84 2.55
C GLN A 125 -3.58 17.62 1.88
N LEU A 126 -2.87 16.49 1.79
CA LEU A 126 -3.43 15.24 1.28
C LEU A 126 -4.56 14.72 2.16
N GLN A 127 -4.41 14.80 3.48
CA GLN A 127 -5.45 14.40 4.42
C GLN A 127 -6.69 15.27 4.28
N GLU A 128 -6.55 16.58 4.12
CA GLU A 128 -7.67 17.50 3.88
C GLU A 128 -8.42 17.17 2.58
N LEU A 129 -7.70 16.81 1.51
CA LEU A 129 -8.27 16.49 0.20
C LEU A 129 -8.92 15.09 0.15
N THR A 130 -8.38 14.13 0.87
CA THR A 130 -8.74 12.71 0.73
C THR A 130 -9.41 12.12 1.97
N ASN A 131 -9.38 12.81 3.10
CA ASN A 131 -9.69 12.28 4.44
C ASN A 131 -8.88 11.02 4.82
N ALA A 132 -7.79 10.73 4.12
CA ALA A 132 -6.94 9.56 4.38
C ALA A 132 -5.79 9.94 5.32
N GLN A 133 -5.67 9.21 6.44
CA GLN A 133 -4.52 9.34 7.35
C GLN A 133 -3.38 8.44 6.87
N LEU A 134 -2.74 8.83 5.80
CA LEU A 134 -1.51 8.18 5.30
C LEU A 134 -0.33 9.09 5.65
N ASP A 135 0.73 8.49 6.15
CA ASP A 135 2.01 9.13 6.37
C ASP A 135 3.13 8.42 5.60
N PHE A 136 4.30 9.02 5.61
CA PHE A 136 5.48 8.45 4.97
C PHE A 136 5.82 7.04 5.47
N TYR A 137 5.77 6.82 6.78
CA TYR A 137 6.17 5.53 7.37
C TYR A 137 5.19 4.42 7.04
N THR A 138 3.89 4.73 6.98
CA THR A 138 2.87 3.81 6.49
C THR A 138 3.11 3.42 5.03
N LEU A 139 3.37 4.40 4.15
CA LEU A 139 3.67 4.13 2.74
C LEU A 139 4.98 3.35 2.59
N GLN A 140 6.02 3.70 3.35
CA GLN A 140 7.27 2.97 3.36
C GLN A 140 7.07 1.50 3.77
N ALA A 141 6.31 1.24 4.83
CA ALA A 141 6.02 -0.12 5.29
C ALA A 141 5.26 -0.92 4.22
N LEU A 142 4.29 -0.32 3.53
CA LEU A 142 3.58 -0.95 2.42
C LEU A 142 4.52 -1.33 1.27
N PHE A 143 5.43 -0.44 0.86
CA PHE A 143 6.41 -0.73 -0.20
C PHE A 143 7.50 -1.72 0.22
N LEU A 144 7.83 -1.78 1.51
CA LEU A 144 8.83 -2.70 2.06
C LEU A 144 8.25 -4.05 2.51
N ASN A 145 6.93 -4.29 2.34
CA ASN A 145 6.26 -5.50 2.82
C ASN A 145 6.38 -5.65 4.35
N GLU A 146 6.18 -4.57 5.08
CA GLU A 146 6.26 -4.54 6.54
C GLU A 146 4.87 -4.33 7.17
N ILE A 147 4.61 -4.98 8.30
CA ILE A 147 3.48 -4.65 9.18
C ILE A 147 3.82 -3.33 9.89
N PHE A 148 2.81 -2.53 10.17
CA PHE A 148 3.00 -1.23 10.83
C PHE A 148 1.91 -0.94 11.87
N LEU A 149 2.19 -0.02 12.76
CA LEU A 149 1.20 0.64 13.61
C LEU A 149 1.13 2.12 13.24
N PRO A 150 -0.07 2.69 13.04
CA PRO A 150 -0.22 4.10 12.71
C PRO A 150 0.50 5.02 13.69
N GLY A 151 1.31 5.94 13.17
CA GLY A 151 2.08 6.89 13.97
C GLY A 151 3.31 6.30 14.66
N LYS A 152 3.68 5.04 14.39
CA LYS A 152 4.89 4.41 14.93
C LYS A 152 5.89 4.12 13.80
N LYS A 153 7.14 4.54 13.99
CA LYS A 153 8.20 4.36 12.98
C LYS A 153 8.74 2.94 12.92
N GLU A 154 8.84 2.30 14.07
CA GLU A 154 9.43 0.95 14.21
C GLU A 154 8.60 0.12 15.19
N LEU A 155 8.45 -1.17 14.90
CA LEU A 155 7.81 -2.13 15.78
C LEU A 155 8.82 -2.82 16.69
N THR A 156 8.35 -3.27 17.84
CA THR A 156 9.14 -3.97 18.86
C THR A 156 8.45 -5.27 19.26
N SER A 157 9.17 -6.13 19.97
CA SER A 157 8.65 -7.40 20.51
C SER A 157 7.38 -7.24 21.38
N ARG A 158 7.16 -6.06 21.97
CA ARG A 158 5.98 -5.79 22.83
C ARG A 158 4.73 -5.39 22.05
N ASP A 159 4.87 -5.08 20.78
CA ASP A 159 3.77 -4.52 19.97
C ASP A 159 2.73 -5.55 19.54
N PHE A 160 3.00 -6.86 19.70
CA PHE A 160 1.98 -7.88 19.45
C PHE A 160 0.67 -7.61 20.22
N LYS A 161 0.75 -6.98 21.42
CA LYS A 161 -0.41 -6.61 22.23
C LYS A 161 -1.34 -5.59 21.57
N ALA A 162 -0.84 -4.86 20.58
CA ALA A 162 -1.62 -3.91 19.80
C ALA A 162 -2.47 -4.59 18.72
N PHE A 163 -2.25 -5.89 18.49
CA PHE A 163 -2.97 -6.67 17.48
C PHE A 163 -3.92 -7.68 18.13
N GLU A 164 -4.99 -7.98 17.44
CA GLU A 164 -5.79 -9.16 17.62
C GLU A 164 -5.37 -10.14 16.51
N MET A 165 -4.95 -11.34 16.91
CA MET A 165 -4.49 -12.35 15.97
C MET A 165 -5.49 -13.49 15.89
N GLU A 166 -5.79 -13.94 14.68
CA GLU A 166 -6.70 -15.06 14.43
C GLU A 166 -6.14 -15.90 13.29
N GLN A 167 -5.91 -17.19 13.56
CA GLN A 167 -5.49 -18.15 12.54
C GLN A 167 -6.71 -18.84 11.92
N VAL A 168 -6.76 -18.86 10.57
CA VAL A 168 -7.73 -19.63 9.80
C VAL A 168 -6.98 -20.44 8.74
N GLY A 169 -6.83 -21.74 8.96
CA GLY A 169 -6.02 -22.58 8.10
C GLY A 169 -4.56 -22.16 8.13
N ARG A 170 -4.02 -21.84 6.95
CA ARG A 170 -2.63 -21.35 6.82
C ARG A 170 -2.48 -19.84 6.94
N GLU A 171 -3.57 -19.11 7.08
CA GLU A 171 -3.55 -17.68 7.16
C GLU A 171 -3.71 -17.20 8.60
N VAL A 172 -2.94 -16.19 8.98
CA VAL A 172 -3.06 -15.48 10.25
C VAL A 172 -3.39 -14.04 9.98
N ARG A 173 -4.57 -13.61 10.42
CA ARG A 173 -5.01 -12.23 10.36
C ARG A 173 -4.59 -11.49 11.64
N LEU A 174 -4.04 -10.29 11.44
CA LEU A 174 -3.66 -9.39 12.51
C LEU A 174 -4.44 -8.08 12.34
N ASP A 175 -5.38 -7.84 13.23
CA ASP A 175 -6.20 -6.62 13.24
C ASP A 175 -5.68 -5.64 14.31
N VAL A 176 -5.39 -4.38 13.92
CA VAL A 176 -4.92 -3.38 14.88
C VAL A 176 -6.03 -2.97 15.84
N ARG A 177 -5.80 -3.14 17.13
CA ARG A 177 -6.75 -2.77 18.20
C ARG A 177 -6.83 -1.23 18.35
N LYS A 178 -7.98 -0.75 18.84
CA LYS A 178 -8.18 0.64 19.35
C LYS A 178 -7.77 1.74 18.35
N THR A 179 -8.10 1.58 17.09
CA THR A 179 -7.89 2.62 16.07
C THR A 179 -9.09 3.56 15.98
N LYS A 180 -8.85 4.84 15.64
CA LYS A 180 -9.91 5.84 15.40
C LYS A 180 -10.03 6.08 13.89
N GLY A 181 -11.27 6.06 13.37
CA GLY A 181 -11.58 6.39 11.98
C GLY A 181 -11.16 5.33 10.94
N PHE A 182 -10.06 4.63 11.17
CA PHE A 182 -9.52 3.62 10.26
C PHE A 182 -9.43 2.24 10.91
N ALA A 183 -9.50 1.20 10.10
CA ALA A 183 -9.21 -0.18 10.44
C ALA A 183 -7.97 -0.61 9.66
N TYR A 184 -7.03 -1.27 10.33
CA TYR A 184 -5.82 -1.81 9.72
C TYR A 184 -5.78 -3.31 9.97
N SER A 185 -5.61 -4.08 8.93
CA SER A 185 -5.55 -5.54 8.98
C SER A 185 -4.41 -6.04 8.10
N PHE A 186 -3.75 -7.08 8.56
CA PHE A 186 -2.64 -7.73 7.87
C PHE A 186 -2.91 -9.21 7.79
N LEU A 187 -2.59 -9.81 6.67
CA LEU A 187 -2.70 -11.25 6.45
C LEU A 187 -1.32 -11.83 6.23
N THR A 188 -0.92 -12.71 7.12
CA THR A 188 0.35 -13.45 7.00
C THR A 188 0.08 -14.93 6.74
N GLU A 189 1.05 -15.65 6.23
CA GLU A 189 0.95 -17.09 5.94
C GLU A 189 1.94 -17.88 6.79
N VAL A 190 1.44 -18.93 7.46
CA VAL A 190 2.26 -19.88 8.22
C VAL A 190 2.90 -20.92 7.30
N PRO A 191 4.08 -21.48 7.65
CA PRO A 191 4.82 -21.25 8.90
C PRO A 191 5.72 -20.02 8.88
N ASP A 192 6.03 -19.46 7.70
CA ASP A 192 7.10 -18.48 7.50
C ASP A 192 6.73 -17.06 7.92
N ALA A 193 5.50 -16.83 8.39
CA ALA A 193 4.96 -15.52 8.76
C ALA A 193 5.10 -14.44 7.64
N LEU A 194 5.01 -14.87 6.37
CA LEU A 194 5.11 -13.98 5.22
C LEU A 194 3.87 -13.10 5.10
N LEU A 195 4.06 -11.78 5.05
CA LEU A 195 2.97 -10.83 4.85
C LEU A 195 2.46 -10.89 3.41
N LYS A 196 1.21 -11.35 3.22
CA LYS A 196 0.53 -11.54 1.93
C LYS A 196 -0.38 -10.37 1.57
N GLU A 197 -0.95 -9.70 2.57
CA GLU A 197 -1.87 -8.58 2.35
C GLU A 197 -1.79 -7.58 3.50
N SER A 198 -1.86 -6.31 3.17
CA SER A 198 -2.11 -5.21 4.10
C SER A 198 -3.36 -4.49 3.66
N SER A 199 -4.28 -4.20 4.56
CA SER A 199 -5.50 -3.46 4.28
C SER A 199 -5.69 -2.28 5.23
N VAL A 200 -6.16 -1.16 4.67
CA VAL A 200 -6.52 0.05 5.40
C VAL A 200 -7.93 0.44 4.99
N GLY A 201 -8.90 0.30 5.88
CA GLY A 201 -10.29 0.62 5.63
C GLY A 201 -10.76 1.82 6.44
N VAL A 202 -11.74 2.57 5.94
CA VAL A 202 -12.43 3.61 6.70
C VAL A 202 -13.56 2.97 7.48
N LYS A 203 -13.55 3.09 8.82
CA LYS A 203 -14.57 2.48 9.67
C LYS A 203 -15.97 3.00 9.33
N GLY A 204 -16.91 2.10 9.17
CA GLY A 204 -18.30 2.43 8.82
C GLY A 204 -18.52 2.81 7.35
N MET A 205 -17.50 2.67 6.50
CA MET A 205 -17.60 2.94 5.05
C MET A 205 -17.04 1.76 4.25
N SER A 206 -17.43 1.64 2.98
CA SER A 206 -16.87 0.65 2.06
C SER A 206 -15.56 1.11 1.41
N TYR A 207 -15.00 2.24 1.83
CA TYR A 207 -13.75 2.78 1.29
C TYR A 207 -12.55 2.14 1.97
N GLY A 208 -11.57 1.76 1.16
CA GLY A 208 -10.33 1.18 1.67
C GLY A 208 -9.27 0.99 0.60
N LEU A 209 -8.11 0.59 1.08
CA LEU A 209 -6.94 0.28 0.28
C LEU A 209 -6.51 -1.15 0.64
N ILE A 210 -6.35 -2.00 -0.36
CA ILE A 210 -5.78 -3.33 -0.21
C ILE A 210 -4.49 -3.39 -0.98
N TRP A 211 -3.43 -3.86 -0.30
CA TRP A 211 -2.10 -4.04 -0.87
C TRP A 211 -1.72 -5.51 -0.74
N LYS A 212 -1.69 -6.23 -1.86
CA LYS A 212 -1.33 -7.67 -1.93
C LYS A 212 0.09 -7.84 -2.39
N TYR A 213 0.73 -8.88 -1.87
CA TYR A 213 2.12 -9.23 -2.14
C TYR A 213 2.21 -10.66 -2.65
N ASP A 214 2.99 -10.85 -3.70
CA ASP A 214 3.14 -12.17 -4.33
C ASP A 214 4.52 -12.33 -4.98
N ASN A 215 4.79 -13.51 -5.53
CA ASN A 215 6.02 -13.83 -6.23
C ASN A 215 7.26 -13.55 -5.36
N PHE A 216 7.23 -14.05 -4.12
CA PHE A 216 8.35 -13.91 -3.18
C PHE A 216 9.58 -14.61 -3.71
N ARG A 217 10.73 -13.92 -3.66
CA ARG A 217 12.03 -14.44 -4.04
C ARG A 217 13.08 -14.06 -3.01
N PRO A 218 14.14 -14.84 -2.86
CA PRO A 218 15.24 -14.48 -1.98
C PRO A 218 15.82 -13.10 -2.35
N PHE A 219 15.94 -12.25 -1.34
CA PHE A 219 16.64 -10.97 -1.42
C PHE A 219 17.46 -10.81 -0.14
N GLY A 220 18.79 -10.96 -0.25
CA GLY A 220 19.63 -11.18 0.92
C GLY A 220 19.26 -12.49 1.62
N GLN A 221 19.00 -12.42 2.92
CA GLN A 221 18.65 -13.59 3.73
C GLN A 221 17.12 -13.82 3.84
N LYS A 222 16.30 -12.93 3.30
CA LYS A 222 14.84 -12.97 3.43
C LYS A 222 14.12 -12.97 2.09
N PRO A 223 12.93 -13.55 2.02
CA PRO A 223 12.07 -13.43 0.85
C PRO A 223 11.51 -12.00 0.75
N PHE A 224 11.51 -11.44 -0.45
CA PHE A 224 10.90 -10.15 -0.77
C PHE A 224 9.91 -10.31 -1.93
N PRO A 225 8.72 -9.67 -1.91
CA PRO A 225 7.75 -9.79 -2.98
C PRO A 225 8.25 -9.08 -4.26
N ASN A 226 8.27 -9.82 -5.37
CA ASN A 226 8.57 -9.24 -6.68
C ASN A 226 7.30 -8.76 -7.41
N PHE A 227 6.13 -9.00 -6.83
CA PHE A 227 4.85 -8.50 -7.33
C PHE A 227 4.05 -7.90 -6.18
N MET A 228 3.55 -6.70 -6.41
CA MET A 228 2.66 -5.98 -5.49
C MET A 228 1.45 -5.47 -6.25
N LYS A 229 0.26 -5.61 -5.67
CA LYS A 229 -0.98 -5.08 -6.24
C LYS A 229 -1.72 -4.24 -5.23
N LEU A 230 -1.90 -2.98 -5.58
CA LEU A 230 -2.70 -2.01 -4.84
C LEU A 230 -4.10 -1.94 -5.46
N SER A 231 -5.14 -2.00 -4.66
CA SER A 231 -6.54 -1.85 -5.07
C SER A 231 -7.25 -0.87 -4.17
N LEU A 232 -7.91 0.15 -4.77
CA LEU A 232 -8.80 1.05 -4.05
C LEU A 232 -10.20 0.49 -4.03
N GLN A 233 -10.75 0.29 -2.83
CA GLN A 233 -12.12 -0.18 -2.60
C GLN A 233 -13.09 0.98 -2.42
N GLY A 234 -14.37 0.78 -2.75
CA GLY A 234 -15.40 1.78 -2.59
C GLY A 234 -15.39 2.91 -3.63
N ALA A 235 -14.38 2.97 -4.50
CA ALA A 235 -14.36 3.93 -5.60
C ALA A 235 -15.45 3.59 -6.62
N LYS A 236 -16.10 4.62 -7.20
CA LYS A 236 -17.15 4.45 -8.23
C LYS A 236 -16.66 3.64 -9.44
N LYS A 237 -15.39 3.69 -9.74
CA LYS A 237 -14.73 2.88 -10.77
C LYS A 237 -13.53 2.17 -10.13
N PRO A 238 -13.26 0.92 -10.50
CA PRO A 238 -12.09 0.20 -10.02
C PRO A 238 -10.82 1.00 -10.33
N MET A 239 -9.92 1.08 -9.35
CA MET A 239 -8.59 1.66 -9.51
C MET A 239 -7.59 0.68 -8.91
N ASN A 240 -6.73 0.15 -9.77
CA ASN A 240 -5.69 -0.77 -9.38
C ASN A 240 -4.33 -0.28 -9.89
N ALA A 241 -3.30 -0.52 -9.11
CA ALA A 241 -1.92 -0.37 -9.54
C ALA A 241 -1.16 -1.66 -9.22
N SER A 242 -0.39 -2.19 -10.16
CA SER A 242 0.49 -3.30 -9.89
C SER A 242 1.94 -2.96 -10.23
N PHE A 243 2.83 -3.43 -9.37
CA PHE A 243 4.26 -3.24 -9.45
C PHE A 243 4.93 -4.59 -9.64
N SER A 244 5.51 -4.84 -10.81
CA SER A 244 6.38 -5.99 -11.04
C SER A 244 7.83 -5.55 -10.87
N LEU A 245 8.55 -6.14 -9.91
CA LEU A 245 9.90 -5.76 -9.55
C LEU A 245 10.91 -6.77 -10.05
N SER A 246 12.07 -6.29 -10.46
CA SER A 246 13.20 -7.12 -10.88
C SER A 246 14.52 -6.41 -10.61
N ARG A 247 15.63 -7.16 -10.63
CA ARG A 247 16.98 -6.64 -10.41
C ARG A 247 17.09 -5.85 -9.10
N LEU A 248 16.54 -6.44 -8.02
CA LEU A 248 16.65 -5.84 -6.69
C LEU A 248 18.12 -5.71 -6.29
N SER A 249 18.45 -4.59 -5.67
CA SER A 249 19.79 -4.33 -5.12
C SER A 249 19.71 -3.38 -3.92
N THR A 250 20.76 -3.35 -3.13
CA THR A 250 20.91 -2.46 -1.96
C THR A 250 21.69 -1.19 -2.28
N ASN A 251 21.83 -0.85 -3.57
CA ASN A 251 22.58 0.34 -3.97
C ASN A 251 21.90 1.60 -3.42
N SER A 252 22.65 2.36 -2.61
CA SER A 252 22.22 3.60 -1.97
C SER A 252 22.85 4.85 -2.61
N ASN A 253 23.74 4.69 -3.60
CA ASN A 253 24.44 5.80 -4.24
C ASN A 253 23.58 6.43 -5.36
N TRP A 254 22.58 7.22 -4.96
CA TRP A 254 21.71 7.98 -5.84
C TRP A 254 21.17 9.22 -5.13
N GLU A 255 20.75 10.22 -5.89
CA GLU A 255 20.21 11.47 -5.35
C GLU A 255 18.84 11.22 -4.69
N THR A 256 18.73 11.50 -3.39
CA THR A 256 17.53 11.25 -2.59
C THR A 256 16.50 12.38 -2.68
N ARG A 257 16.88 13.57 -3.14
CA ARG A 257 15.98 14.71 -3.27
C ARG A 257 16.23 15.46 -4.57
N THR A 258 15.25 15.47 -5.45
CA THR A 258 15.32 16.18 -6.72
C THR A 258 15.18 17.69 -6.52
N LYS A 259 16.12 18.45 -7.06
CA LYS A 259 15.99 19.91 -7.23
C LYS A 259 15.16 20.18 -8.49
N VAL A 260 13.98 20.75 -8.29
CA VAL A 260 13.14 21.17 -9.43
C VAL A 260 13.70 22.48 -10.00
N SER A 261 13.92 22.51 -11.32
CA SER A 261 14.41 23.71 -12.01
C SER A 261 13.33 24.78 -12.09
N ASP A 262 13.72 26.04 -12.09
CA ASP A 262 12.84 27.21 -12.26
C ASP A 262 12.08 27.24 -13.61
N ARG A 263 12.45 26.36 -14.54
CA ARG A 263 11.73 26.16 -15.82
C ARG A 263 10.46 25.33 -15.67
N TYR A 264 10.19 24.77 -14.49
CA TYR A 264 9.01 23.97 -14.20
C TYR A 264 7.95 24.81 -13.50
N GLU A 265 6.73 24.69 -13.95
CA GLU A 265 5.56 25.32 -13.36
C GLU A 265 5.01 24.47 -12.21
N GLN A 266 4.77 25.07 -11.05
CA GLN A 266 4.05 24.40 -9.98
C GLN A 266 2.55 24.44 -10.27
N VAL A 267 1.91 23.26 -10.30
CA VAL A 267 0.47 23.11 -10.54
C VAL A 267 -0.21 22.45 -9.33
N LYS A 268 -1.54 22.53 -9.25
CA LYS A 268 -2.32 21.86 -8.22
C LYS A 268 -2.40 20.35 -8.48
N LEU A 269 -2.56 19.57 -7.40
CA LEU A 269 -2.67 18.12 -7.49
C LEU A 269 -3.86 17.69 -8.35
N GLU A 270 -5.00 18.34 -8.19
CA GLU A 270 -6.23 18.07 -8.94
C GLU A 270 -6.03 18.24 -10.46
N ASP A 271 -5.30 19.27 -10.86
CA ASP A 271 -5.02 19.55 -12.27
C ASP A 271 -4.11 18.47 -12.89
N LEU A 272 -3.14 17.98 -12.13
CA LEU A 272 -2.26 16.90 -12.57
C LEU A 272 -3.03 15.58 -12.70
N ILE A 273 -3.83 15.21 -11.68
CA ILE A 273 -4.66 13.99 -11.68
C ILE A 273 -5.65 14.01 -12.85
N LYS A 274 -6.37 15.12 -13.05
CA LYS A 274 -7.33 15.27 -14.15
C LYS A 274 -6.67 14.98 -15.50
N ARG A 275 -5.50 15.52 -15.75
CA ARG A 275 -4.76 15.32 -17.01
C ARG A 275 -4.22 13.91 -17.21
N LEU A 276 -3.86 13.21 -16.12
CA LEU A 276 -3.43 11.81 -16.18
C LEU A 276 -4.60 10.88 -16.50
N LEU A 277 -5.82 11.25 -16.11
CA LEU A 277 -7.02 10.45 -16.35
C LEU A 277 -7.70 10.76 -17.70
N GLU A 278 -7.44 11.92 -18.30
CA GLU A 278 -8.00 12.37 -19.58
C GLU A 278 -7.20 11.89 -20.80
N LYS A 279 -5.93 11.47 -20.63
CA LYS A 279 -5.09 10.88 -21.68
C LYS A 279 -5.25 9.37 -21.76
#